data_afafb515ea2cf17eb58a0a3128632128
#
_entry.id   afafb515ea2cf17eb58a0a3128632128
#
_cell.length_a   1.000
_cell.length_b   1.000
_cell.length_c   1.000
_cell.angle_alpha   90.00
_cell.angle_beta   90.00
_cell.angle_gamma   90.00
#
_symmetry.space_group_name_H-M   'P 1'
#
loop_
_entity.id
_entity.type
_entity.pdbx_description
1 polymer ?
#
loop_
_entity_poly.entity_id
_entity_poly.type
_entity_poly.pdbx_seq_one_letter_code
_entity_poly.pdbx_strand_id
1 'polypeptide(L)'
;MKEDKNEEKWDRLLRIRTTGRDDSHADQYRYPYEPTPYSVLERLAQSGRIRKKQVLLDYGCGKGRVDFFLAYQAGCRSIGIEYDDRIYEKAVENQKAAVSSGRVRMEQTNAETFPVPPEVDRIYFFNPFSVEILQKVMNRILDSYYEQMRPIQLFFYYPSDEYLSYLMTVDELMFEDEIECGDLFPGEDPRER
;
A
#
# COMPACT_ATOMS: atom_id res chain seq x y z
N MET A 1 -4.89 -18.88 -13.63
CA MET A 1 -6.27 -19.12 -14.12
C MET A 1 -7.39 -18.90 -13.08
N LYS A 2 -7.27 -19.35 -11.80
CA LYS A 2 -8.25 -18.98 -10.74
C LYS A 2 -8.01 -17.58 -10.20
N GLU A 3 -6.79 -17.17 -10.09
CA GLU A 3 -6.33 -15.87 -9.60
C GLU A 3 -6.81 -14.73 -10.49
N ASP A 4 -6.60 -14.84 -11.82
CA ASP A 4 -7.09 -13.85 -12.79
C ASP A 4 -8.58 -13.55 -12.65
N LYS A 5 -9.40 -14.57 -12.35
CA LYS A 5 -10.85 -14.40 -12.19
C LYS A 5 -11.22 -13.63 -10.91
N ASN A 6 -10.42 -13.76 -9.84
CA ASN A 6 -10.64 -13.01 -8.60
C ASN A 6 -10.27 -11.54 -8.79
N GLU A 7 -9.14 -11.30 -9.46
CA GLU A 7 -8.65 -9.97 -9.79
C GLU A 7 -9.67 -9.18 -10.63
N GLU A 8 -10.16 -9.76 -11.73
CA GLU A 8 -11.18 -9.14 -12.57
C GLU A 8 -12.53 -8.95 -11.85
N LYS A 9 -12.91 -9.89 -10.99
CA LYS A 9 -14.14 -9.81 -10.22
C LYS A 9 -14.12 -8.61 -9.27
N TRP A 10 -13.00 -8.42 -8.55
CA TRP A 10 -12.85 -7.30 -7.63
C TRP A 10 -12.76 -5.96 -8.36
N ASP A 11 -11.95 -5.86 -9.42
CA ASP A 11 -11.87 -4.65 -10.23
C ASP A 11 -13.26 -4.22 -10.74
N ARG A 12 -14.06 -5.19 -11.19
CA ARG A 12 -15.43 -4.94 -11.65
C ARG A 12 -16.36 -4.49 -10.51
N LEU A 13 -16.29 -5.15 -9.36
CA LEU A 13 -17.12 -4.82 -8.19
C LEU A 13 -16.79 -3.41 -7.68
N LEU A 14 -15.52 -3.07 -7.62
CA LEU A 14 -15.04 -1.77 -7.16
C LEU A 14 -15.17 -0.68 -8.23
N ARG A 15 -15.45 -1.05 -9.50
CA ARG A 15 -15.49 -0.18 -10.68
C ARG A 15 -14.15 0.52 -10.94
N ILE A 16 -13.07 -0.22 -10.82
CA ILE A 16 -11.69 0.25 -11.07
C ILE A 16 -10.99 -0.65 -12.08
N ARG A 17 -9.82 -0.23 -12.55
CA ARG A 17 -8.96 -0.98 -13.45
C ARG A 17 -7.53 -0.95 -12.92
N THR A 18 -7.16 -1.99 -12.21
CA THR A 18 -5.85 -2.06 -11.54
C THR A 18 -5.01 -3.24 -11.99
N THR A 19 -5.59 -4.19 -12.71
CA THR A 19 -4.91 -5.39 -13.19
C THR A 19 -3.80 -5.05 -14.20
N GLY A 20 -2.74 -5.87 -14.21
CA GLY A 20 -1.58 -5.79 -15.10
C GLY A 20 -0.42 -5.00 -14.52
N ARG A 21 0.79 -5.51 -14.81
CA ARG A 21 2.08 -4.90 -14.47
C ARG A 21 2.40 -3.78 -15.45
N ASP A 22 3.11 -2.75 -15.00
CA ASP A 22 3.59 -1.65 -15.82
C ASP A 22 5.07 -1.35 -15.47
N ASP A 23 5.98 -1.75 -16.36
CA ASP A 23 7.43 -1.61 -16.17
C ASP A 23 8.00 -0.37 -16.85
N SER A 24 7.16 0.45 -17.47
CA SER A 24 7.59 1.47 -18.43
C SER A 24 8.41 2.63 -17.83
N HIS A 25 8.37 2.83 -16.51
CA HIS A 25 9.11 3.89 -15.80
C HIS A 25 9.83 3.40 -14.54
N ALA A 26 10.07 2.09 -14.44
CA ALA A 26 10.94 1.56 -13.40
C ALA A 26 12.38 2.07 -13.59
N ASP A 27 13.01 2.50 -12.51
CA ASP A 27 14.42 2.88 -12.45
C ASP A 27 15.13 2.14 -11.30
N GLN A 28 16.39 2.46 -11.04
CA GLN A 28 17.14 1.81 -9.97
C GLN A 28 16.64 2.13 -8.54
N TYR A 29 15.76 3.10 -8.39
CA TYR A 29 15.24 3.57 -7.08
C TYR A 29 13.73 3.36 -6.93
N ARG A 30 13.00 3.17 -8.05
CA ARG A 30 11.55 3.01 -8.07
C ARG A 30 11.18 1.77 -8.85
N TYR A 31 10.42 0.90 -8.21
CA TYR A 31 10.07 -0.40 -8.79
C TYR A 31 8.86 -0.31 -9.71
N PRO A 32 8.71 -1.30 -10.62
CA PRO A 32 7.56 -1.36 -11.52
C PRO A 32 6.24 -1.40 -10.75
N TYR A 33 5.18 -0.86 -11.35
CA TYR A 33 3.84 -1.06 -10.82
C TYR A 33 3.47 -2.54 -10.87
N GLU A 34 3.22 -3.11 -9.72
CA GLU A 34 2.65 -4.44 -9.53
C GLU A 34 1.54 -4.35 -8.46
N PRO A 35 0.30 -4.76 -8.80
CA PRO A 35 -0.79 -4.65 -7.84
C PRO A 35 -0.72 -5.76 -6.79
N THR A 36 -0.92 -5.43 -5.52
CA THR A 36 -1.13 -6.42 -4.46
C THR A 36 -2.29 -7.33 -4.81
N PRO A 37 -2.15 -8.67 -4.77
CA PRO A 37 -3.24 -9.59 -5.04
C PRO A 37 -4.46 -9.35 -4.12
N TYR A 38 -5.67 -9.44 -4.66
CA TYR A 38 -6.87 -9.23 -3.85
C TYR A 38 -7.02 -10.27 -2.74
N SER A 39 -6.53 -11.50 -2.93
CA SER A 39 -6.52 -12.52 -1.88
C SER A 39 -5.72 -12.09 -0.64
N VAL A 40 -4.60 -11.38 -0.83
CA VAL A 40 -3.80 -10.80 0.24
C VAL A 40 -4.56 -9.66 0.92
N LEU A 41 -5.16 -8.77 0.14
CA LEU A 41 -5.96 -7.65 0.66
C LEU A 41 -7.21 -8.14 1.43
N GLU A 42 -7.85 -9.21 0.97
CA GLU A 42 -8.96 -9.87 1.70
C GLU A 42 -8.49 -10.35 3.07
N ARG A 43 -7.31 -10.98 3.13
CA ARG A 43 -6.73 -11.46 4.39
C ARG A 43 -6.36 -10.29 5.32
N LEU A 44 -5.76 -9.24 4.78
CA LEU A 44 -5.46 -8.02 5.56
C LEU A 44 -6.74 -7.39 6.10
N ALA A 45 -7.79 -7.25 5.30
CA ALA A 45 -9.07 -6.72 5.76
C ALA A 45 -9.71 -7.60 6.85
N GLN A 46 -9.63 -8.93 6.72
CA GLN A 46 -10.15 -9.89 7.70
C GLN A 46 -9.38 -9.91 9.01
N SER A 47 -8.10 -9.51 9.02
CA SER A 47 -7.30 -9.41 10.25
C SER A 47 -7.86 -8.43 11.27
N GLY A 48 -8.73 -7.50 10.83
CA GLY A 48 -9.33 -6.47 11.67
C GLY A 48 -8.35 -5.39 12.15
N ARG A 49 -7.14 -5.34 11.58
CA ARG A 49 -6.13 -4.33 11.91
C ARG A 49 -6.41 -2.98 11.28
N ILE A 50 -7.19 -2.94 10.20
CA ILE A 50 -7.67 -1.73 9.54
C ILE A 50 -9.18 -1.68 9.66
N ARG A 51 -9.71 -0.59 10.21
CA ARG A 51 -11.14 -0.42 10.56
C ARG A 51 -11.64 0.96 10.15
N LYS A 52 -12.95 1.16 10.18
CA LYS A 52 -13.67 2.36 9.72
C LYS A 52 -13.14 3.69 10.27
N LYS A 53 -12.62 3.72 11.51
CA LYS A 53 -12.14 4.97 12.13
C LYS A 53 -10.72 5.35 11.70
N GLN A 54 -10.00 4.45 11.07
CA GLN A 54 -8.59 4.60 10.75
C GLN A 54 -8.38 5.31 9.42
N VAL A 55 -7.19 5.86 9.26
CA VAL A 55 -6.74 6.53 8.05
C VAL A 55 -5.49 5.81 7.55
N LEU A 56 -5.63 5.18 6.39
CA LEU A 56 -4.55 4.51 5.68
C LEU A 56 -3.78 5.52 4.84
N LEU A 57 -2.46 5.40 4.81
CA LEU A 57 -1.57 6.00 3.82
C LEU A 57 -0.92 4.87 3.02
N ASP A 58 -1.11 4.88 1.71
CA ASP A 58 -0.52 3.90 0.78
C ASP A 58 0.61 4.56 0.00
N TYR A 59 1.86 4.14 0.29
CA TYR A 59 3.05 4.63 -0.38
C TYR A 59 3.30 3.88 -1.69
N GLY A 60 3.30 4.61 -2.82
CA GLY A 60 3.37 4.01 -4.14
C GLY A 60 2.06 3.31 -4.49
N CYS A 61 0.95 4.01 -4.30
CA CYS A 61 -0.40 3.44 -4.44
C CYS A 61 -0.71 2.91 -5.85
N GLY A 62 0.14 3.23 -6.82
CA GLY A 62 -0.07 2.82 -8.19
C GLY A 62 -1.41 3.30 -8.74
N LYS A 63 -2.24 2.38 -9.19
CA LYS A 63 -3.59 2.67 -9.69
C LYS A 63 -4.65 2.71 -8.58
N GLY A 64 -4.25 2.64 -7.28
CA GLY A 64 -5.09 2.80 -6.10
C GLY A 64 -5.83 1.53 -5.64
N ARG A 65 -5.35 0.32 -6.01
CA ARG A 65 -6.04 -0.93 -5.65
C ARG A 65 -6.23 -1.08 -4.16
N VAL A 66 -5.17 -0.93 -3.38
CA VAL A 66 -5.18 -1.08 -1.92
C VAL A 66 -6.15 -0.09 -1.30
N ASP A 67 -6.06 1.17 -1.72
CA ASP A 67 -6.91 2.27 -1.25
C ASP A 67 -8.39 1.99 -1.45
N PHE A 68 -8.79 1.71 -2.70
CA PHE A 68 -10.20 1.50 -3.03
C PHE A 68 -10.75 0.23 -2.38
N PHE A 69 -9.96 -0.83 -2.32
CA PHE A 69 -10.37 -2.08 -1.73
C PHE A 69 -10.56 -1.95 -0.22
N LEU A 70 -9.57 -1.42 0.51
CA LEU A 70 -9.66 -1.31 1.97
C LEU A 70 -10.69 -0.25 2.39
N ALA A 71 -10.83 0.84 1.64
CA ALA A 71 -11.91 1.79 1.88
C ALA A 71 -13.30 1.18 1.67
N TYR A 72 -13.45 0.20 0.76
CA TYR A 72 -14.69 -0.54 0.56
C TYR A 72 -14.91 -1.58 1.67
N GLN A 73 -13.93 -2.45 1.93
CA GLN A 73 -14.06 -3.59 2.83
C GLN A 73 -14.03 -3.19 4.32
N ALA A 74 -13.06 -2.37 4.71
CA ALA A 74 -12.90 -1.94 6.10
C ALA A 74 -13.65 -0.65 6.42
N GLY A 75 -14.06 0.09 5.38
CA GLY A 75 -14.72 1.39 5.53
C GLY A 75 -13.80 2.50 6.02
N CYS A 76 -12.48 2.29 6.03
CA CYS A 76 -11.49 3.29 6.42
C CYS A 76 -11.42 4.46 5.42
N ARG A 77 -10.79 5.55 5.81
CA ARG A 77 -10.31 6.57 4.87
C ARG A 77 -8.94 6.14 4.35
N SER A 78 -8.61 6.52 3.11
CA SER A 78 -7.31 6.21 2.51
C SER A 78 -6.75 7.40 1.76
N ILE A 79 -5.43 7.53 1.82
CA ILE A 79 -4.63 8.50 1.08
C ILE A 79 -3.61 7.69 0.29
N GLY A 80 -3.76 7.63 -1.01
CA GLY A 80 -2.79 7.02 -1.90
C GLY A 80 -1.86 8.07 -2.46
N ILE A 81 -0.55 7.85 -2.35
CA ILE A 81 0.44 8.73 -2.98
C ILE A 81 1.21 8.00 -4.07
N GLU A 82 1.36 8.65 -5.22
CA GLU A 82 2.07 8.12 -6.38
C GLU A 82 2.98 9.20 -6.98
N TYR A 83 4.15 8.78 -7.43
CA TYR A 83 5.12 9.68 -8.03
C TYR A 83 4.99 9.77 -9.55
N ASP A 84 4.78 8.61 -10.21
CA ASP A 84 4.66 8.54 -11.67
C ASP A 84 3.35 9.17 -12.14
N ASP A 85 3.45 10.21 -12.96
CA ASP A 85 2.32 11.02 -13.45
C ASP A 85 1.30 10.17 -14.24
N ARG A 86 1.76 9.23 -15.08
CA ARG A 86 0.89 8.39 -15.92
C ARG A 86 0.17 7.32 -15.11
N ILE A 87 0.84 6.76 -14.08
CA ILE A 87 0.20 5.79 -13.19
C ILE A 87 -0.79 6.53 -12.29
N TYR A 88 -0.42 7.70 -11.79
CA TYR A 88 -1.31 8.57 -11.02
C TYR A 88 -2.57 8.98 -11.81
N GLU A 89 -2.45 9.32 -13.10
CA GLU A 89 -3.61 9.60 -13.94
C GLU A 89 -4.61 8.43 -13.96
N LYS A 90 -4.10 7.18 -14.05
CA LYS A 90 -4.95 5.97 -13.96
C LYS A 90 -5.62 5.83 -12.59
N ALA A 91 -4.94 6.19 -11.50
CA ALA A 91 -5.54 6.21 -10.16
C ALA A 91 -6.68 7.25 -10.07
N VAL A 92 -6.47 8.43 -10.64
CA VAL A 92 -7.51 9.47 -10.70
C VAL A 92 -8.70 9.06 -11.57
N GLU A 93 -8.47 8.36 -12.68
CA GLU A 93 -9.55 7.77 -13.48
C GLU A 93 -10.35 6.75 -12.68
N ASN A 94 -9.68 5.86 -11.97
CA ASN A 94 -10.32 4.91 -11.06
C ASN A 94 -11.13 5.63 -9.97
N GLN A 95 -10.58 6.68 -9.38
CA GLN A 95 -11.28 7.45 -8.34
C GLN A 95 -12.62 8.02 -8.80
N LYS A 96 -12.72 8.45 -10.06
CA LYS A 96 -13.99 8.99 -10.62
C LYS A 96 -15.10 7.95 -10.65
N ALA A 97 -14.78 6.67 -10.81
CA ALA A 97 -15.74 5.58 -10.99
C ALA A 97 -15.89 4.68 -9.74
N ALA A 98 -14.91 4.67 -8.86
CA ALA A 98 -14.83 3.75 -7.72
C ALA A 98 -16.01 3.89 -6.76
N VAL A 99 -16.54 2.75 -6.30
CA VAL A 99 -17.66 2.71 -5.33
C VAL A 99 -17.27 3.26 -3.96
N SER A 100 -15.99 3.28 -3.63
CA SER A 100 -15.43 3.81 -2.37
C SER A 100 -14.79 5.20 -2.50
N SER A 101 -14.93 5.87 -3.66
CA SER A 101 -14.25 7.12 -4.00
C SER A 101 -14.37 8.21 -2.92
N GLY A 102 -15.51 8.33 -2.26
CA GLY A 102 -15.73 9.34 -1.21
C GLY A 102 -14.90 9.15 0.07
N ARG A 103 -14.14 8.04 0.18
CA ARG A 103 -13.23 7.77 1.30
C ARG A 103 -11.77 7.79 0.90
N VAL A 104 -11.47 7.95 -0.38
CA VAL A 104 -10.12 7.85 -0.92
C VAL A 104 -9.70 9.19 -1.49
N ARG A 105 -8.48 9.61 -1.16
CA ARG A 105 -7.80 10.77 -1.72
C ARG A 105 -6.54 10.29 -2.43
N MET A 106 -6.35 10.69 -3.69
CA MET A 106 -5.14 10.42 -4.45
C MET A 106 -4.30 11.68 -4.56
N GLU A 107 -2.99 11.58 -4.31
CA GLU A 107 -2.05 12.69 -4.40
C GLU A 107 -0.84 12.32 -5.27
N GLN A 108 -0.52 13.17 -6.23
CA GLN A 108 0.72 13.06 -6.98
C GLN A 108 1.83 13.78 -6.23
N THR A 109 2.76 13.03 -5.67
CA THR A 109 3.82 13.61 -4.85
C THR A 109 5.04 12.70 -4.73
N ASN A 110 6.15 13.29 -4.27
CA ASN A 110 7.34 12.53 -3.92
C ASN A 110 7.25 12.04 -2.47
N ALA A 111 7.32 10.72 -2.28
CA ALA A 111 7.28 10.06 -0.96
C ALA A 111 8.32 10.63 0.04
N GLU A 112 9.52 10.98 -0.43
CA GLU A 112 10.62 11.48 0.41
C GLU A 112 10.30 12.81 1.10
N THR A 113 9.42 13.60 0.50
CA THR A 113 9.08 14.95 0.99
C THR A 113 7.64 15.10 1.45
N PHE A 114 6.85 14.03 1.31
CA PHE A 114 5.44 14.05 1.70
C PHE A 114 5.30 14.16 3.23
N PRO A 115 4.62 15.22 3.73
CA PRO A 115 4.35 15.34 5.15
C PRO A 115 3.23 14.37 5.54
N VAL A 116 3.50 13.45 6.46
CA VAL A 116 2.50 12.48 6.90
C VAL A 116 1.43 13.19 7.73
N PRO A 117 0.14 13.20 7.27
CA PRO A 117 -0.92 13.87 8.01
C PRO A 117 -1.12 13.30 9.42
N PRO A 118 -1.44 14.13 10.42
CA PRO A 118 -1.54 13.69 11.81
C PRO A 118 -2.69 12.70 12.07
N GLU A 119 -3.67 12.61 11.19
CA GLU A 119 -4.75 11.63 11.27
C GLU A 119 -4.36 10.24 10.76
N VAL A 120 -3.24 10.09 10.05
CA VAL A 120 -2.77 8.80 9.53
C VAL A 120 -2.28 7.92 10.68
N ASP A 121 -2.83 6.71 10.78
CA ASP A 121 -2.48 5.72 11.79
C ASP A 121 -2.24 4.32 11.23
N ARG A 122 -2.40 4.14 9.91
CA ARG A 122 -2.10 2.93 9.15
C ARG A 122 -1.31 3.30 7.92
N ILE A 123 -0.20 2.59 7.66
CA ILE A 123 0.66 2.87 6.50
C ILE A 123 0.98 1.57 5.80
N TYR A 124 0.81 1.54 4.48
CA TYR A 124 1.02 0.35 3.67
C TYR A 124 2.18 0.54 2.67
N PHE A 125 2.95 -0.54 2.48
CA PHE A 125 4.06 -0.61 1.54
C PHE A 125 4.05 -1.94 0.80
N PHE A 126 4.21 -1.90 -0.51
CA PHE A 126 4.56 -3.07 -1.33
C PHE A 126 5.82 -2.75 -2.14
N ASN A 127 6.98 -2.72 -1.47
CA ASN A 127 8.28 -2.41 -2.07
C ASN A 127 8.24 -1.28 -3.13
N PRO A 128 7.69 -0.11 -2.84
CA PRO A 128 7.47 0.91 -3.88
C PRO A 128 8.76 1.59 -4.35
N PHE A 129 9.84 1.50 -3.56
CA PHE A 129 11.10 2.20 -3.80
C PHE A 129 12.29 1.54 -3.08
N SER A 130 13.50 2.06 -3.28
CA SER A 130 14.72 1.56 -2.64
C SER A 130 14.75 1.84 -1.13
N VAL A 131 15.65 1.16 -0.41
CA VAL A 131 15.82 1.35 1.03
C VAL A 131 16.28 2.78 1.39
N GLU A 132 17.02 3.46 0.52
CA GLU A 132 17.46 4.85 0.73
C GLU A 132 16.26 5.81 0.74
N ILE A 133 15.26 5.55 -0.11
CA ILE A 133 14.01 6.31 -0.09
C ILE A 133 13.19 5.93 1.16
N LEU A 134 13.13 4.64 1.51
CA LEU A 134 12.44 4.20 2.72
C LEU A 134 12.98 4.90 3.97
N GLN A 135 14.31 5.06 4.10
CA GLN A 135 14.91 5.78 5.22
C GLN A 135 14.40 7.21 5.36
N LYS A 136 14.26 7.93 4.25
CA LYS A 136 13.70 9.29 4.25
C LYS A 136 12.21 9.31 4.58
N VAL A 137 11.47 8.35 4.05
CA VAL A 137 10.04 8.17 4.34
C VAL A 137 9.84 7.86 5.82
N MET A 138 10.64 6.97 6.41
CA MET A 138 10.59 6.67 7.84
C MET A 138 10.83 7.91 8.70
N ASN A 139 11.77 8.79 8.32
CA ASN A 139 11.97 10.06 9.01
C ASN A 139 10.69 10.92 8.98
N ARG A 140 9.97 11.00 7.84
CA ARG A 140 8.70 11.73 7.76
C ARG A 140 7.61 11.12 8.65
N ILE A 141 7.56 9.78 8.73
CA ILE A 141 6.63 9.09 9.62
C ILE A 141 6.94 9.40 11.10
N LEU A 142 8.21 9.34 11.47
CA LEU A 142 8.66 9.66 12.82
C LEU A 142 8.47 11.13 13.17
N ASP A 143 8.74 12.08 12.24
CA ASP A 143 8.43 13.49 12.42
C ASP A 143 6.95 13.67 12.80
N SER A 144 6.04 13.07 12.01
CA SER A 144 4.60 13.13 12.28
C SER A 144 4.20 12.43 13.59
N TYR A 145 4.88 11.34 13.95
CA TYR A 145 4.66 10.66 15.23
C TYR A 145 5.05 11.54 16.40
N TYR A 146 6.21 12.20 16.35
CA TYR A 146 6.67 13.08 17.44
C TYR A 146 5.91 14.39 17.52
N GLU A 147 5.42 14.92 16.40
CA GLU A 147 4.54 16.10 16.41
C GLU A 147 3.19 15.80 17.08
N GLN A 148 2.63 14.62 16.83
CA GLN A 148 1.40 14.14 17.45
C GLN A 148 1.49 12.64 17.75
N MET A 149 1.86 12.31 18.98
CA MET A 149 1.98 10.93 19.43
C MET A 149 0.67 10.15 19.28
N ARG A 150 0.72 9.04 18.55
CA ARG A 150 -0.38 8.11 18.30
C ARG A 150 0.15 6.75 17.89
N PRO A 151 -0.56 5.65 18.15
CA PRO A 151 -0.18 4.36 17.58
C PRO A 151 -0.25 4.39 16.05
N ILE A 152 0.88 4.15 15.38
CA ILE A 152 0.96 4.01 13.92
C ILE A 152 1.35 2.56 13.63
N GLN A 153 0.54 1.84 12.84
CA GLN A 153 0.90 0.50 12.34
C GLN A 153 1.38 0.58 10.89
N LEU A 154 2.55 -0.02 10.64
CA LEU A 154 3.13 -0.15 9.33
C LEU A 154 2.86 -1.57 8.80
N PHE A 155 2.42 -1.67 7.56
CA PHE A 155 2.19 -2.93 6.86
C PHE A 155 3.14 -3.02 5.68
N PHE A 156 3.99 -4.02 5.68
CA PHE A 156 4.87 -4.31 4.57
C PHE A 156 4.42 -5.62 3.93
N TYR A 157 3.97 -5.54 2.68
CA TYR A 157 3.72 -6.74 1.90
C TYR A 157 4.97 -7.12 1.15
N TYR A 158 5.43 -8.35 1.36
CA TYR A 158 6.60 -8.92 0.72
C TYR A 158 7.86 -8.03 0.80
N PRO A 159 8.28 -7.61 2.01
CA PRO A 159 9.41 -6.70 2.16
C PRO A 159 10.72 -7.36 1.68
N SER A 160 11.58 -6.59 1.01
CA SER A 160 12.92 -7.04 0.66
C SER A 160 13.79 -7.25 1.91
N ASP A 161 14.85 -8.06 1.78
CA ASP A 161 15.81 -8.27 2.87
C ASP A 161 16.47 -6.96 3.32
N GLU A 162 16.68 -6.02 2.40
CA GLU A 162 17.20 -4.68 2.70
C GLU A 162 16.22 -3.87 3.56
N TYR A 163 14.92 -3.95 3.25
CA TYR A 163 13.88 -3.32 4.07
C TYR A 163 13.88 -3.91 5.48
N LEU A 164 13.83 -5.24 5.61
CA LEU A 164 13.85 -5.91 6.91
C LEU A 164 15.08 -5.55 7.72
N SER A 165 16.27 -5.60 7.08
CA SER A 165 17.53 -5.25 7.73
C SER A 165 17.53 -3.82 8.27
N TYR A 166 17.01 -2.87 7.48
CA TYR A 166 16.91 -1.48 7.91
C TYR A 166 15.88 -1.30 9.04
N LEU A 167 14.67 -1.83 8.88
CA LEU A 167 13.58 -1.64 9.84
C LEU A 167 13.96 -2.17 11.24
N MET A 168 14.75 -3.25 11.31
CA MET A 168 15.28 -3.78 12.57
C MET A 168 16.28 -2.85 13.27
N THR A 169 16.78 -1.81 12.62
CA THR A 169 17.69 -0.81 13.23
C THR A 169 16.98 0.43 13.74
N VAL A 170 15.67 0.56 13.51
CA VAL A 170 14.88 1.71 13.93
C VAL A 170 14.31 1.48 15.31
N ASP A 171 14.86 2.15 16.32
CA ASP A 171 14.54 1.93 17.75
C ASP A 171 13.06 2.18 18.11
N GLU A 172 12.37 3.05 17.36
CA GLU A 172 10.96 3.38 17.56
C GLU A 172 10.01 2.30 17.06
N LEU A 173 10.50 1.36 16.27
CA LEU A 173 9.67 0.28 15.73
C LEU A 173 9.69 -0.95 16.64
N MET A 174 8.55 -1.59 16.74
CA MET A 174 8.39 -2.89 17.35
C MET A 174 7.71 -3.82 16.36
N PHE A 175 8.31 -4.99 16.12
CA PHE A 175 7.64 -6.05 15.37
C PHE A 175 6.40 -6.50 16.15
N GLU A 176 5.24 -6.45 15.52
CA GLU A 176 3.98 -6.80 16.15
C GLU A 176 3.57 -8.24 15.80
N ASP A 177 3.49 -8.54 14.50
CA ASP A 177 2.97 -9.83 14.04
C ASP A 177 3.19 -10.00 12.52
N GLU A 178 2.97 -11.22 12.04
CA GLU A 178 3.00 -11.58 10.64
C GLU A 178 1.63 -12.13 10.20
N ILE A 179 1.13 -11.66 9.06
CA ILE A 179 -0.09 -12.17 8.44
C ILE A 179 0.31 -13.16 7.35
N GLU A 180 0.29 -14.44 7.68
CA GLU A 180 0.65 -15.52 6.77
C GLU A 180 -0.18 -15.50 5.49
N CYS A 181 0.50 -15.48 4.33
CA CYS A 181 -0.11 -15.45 3.01
C CYS A 181 0.38 -16.59 2.10
N GLY A 182 1.34 -17.41 2.53
CA GLY A 182 1.95 -18.47 1.73
C GLY A 182 0.95 -19.52 1.20
N ASP A 183 -0.10 -19.81 1.96
CA ASP A 183 -1.17 -20.74 1.55
C ASP A 183 -2.05 -20.20 0.41
N LEU A 184 -1.99 -18.89 0.13
CA LEU A 184 -2.72 -18.26 -0.98
C LEU A 184 -2.07 -18.59 -2.33
N PHE A 185 -0.80 -18.99 -2.34
CA PHE A 185 0.04 -19.21 -3.51
C PHE A 185 0.62 -20.63 -3.55
N PRO A 186 -0.24 -21.68 -3.66
CA PRO A 186 0.23 -23.05 -3.62
C PRO A 186 1.11 -23.36 -4.84
N GLY A 187 2.32 -23.85 -4.59
CA GLY A 187 3.28 -24.29 -5.61
C GLY A 187 4.28 -23.21 -6.04
N GLU A 188 4.29 -22.06 -5.40
CA GLU A 188 5.31 -21.04 -5.59
C GLU A 188 6.31 -21.06 -4.43
N ASP A 189 7.58 -20.74 -4.72
CA ASP A 189 8.59 -20.61 -3.66
C ASP A 189 8.21 -19.39 -2.80
N PRO A 190 8.05 -19.55 -1.46
CA PRO A 190 7.78 -18.43 -0.57
C PRO A 190 8.81 -17.29 -0.64
N ARG A 191 9.99 -17.56 -1.22
CA ARG A 191 11.07 -16.60 -1.42
C ARG A 191 11.03 -15.90 -2.78
N GLU A 192 10.11 -16.26 -3.64
CA GLU A 192 9.92 -15.65 -4.96
C GLU A 192 8.72 -14.70 -5.03
N ARG A 193 8.11 -14.43 -3.84
CA ARG A 193 6.97 -13.50 -3.71
C ARG A 193 7.02 -12.62 -2.50
#